data_2ea866124cb3a1320c29de9f6f539073
#
_entry.id   2ea866124cb3a1320c29de9f6f539073
#
_cell.length_a   1.000
_cell.length_b   1.000
_cell.length_c   1.000
_cell.angle_alpha   90.00
_cell.angle_beta   90.00
_cell.angle_gamma   90.00
#
_symmetry.space_group_name_H-M   'P 1'
#
loop_
_entity.id
_entity.type
_entity.pdbx_description
1 polymer ?
#
loop_
_entity_poly.entity_id
_entity_poly.type
_entity_poly.pdbx_seq_one_letter_code
_entity_poly.pdbx_strand_id
1 'polypeptide(L)'
;MAGTGVVMGFVPTAQGVLCEGVYTEVWTGELIKKLRSLLDGSWLDGIPDQSSIVENDAIHLVKVGVDPDVLVNNTTYPIPSQKLDDEDVVIRLDKFQTKRTPVTDDELYAISYDKMARVKESHGNAINDCKFAKAAHSLCAKQNTVTTPVLKTTGEADPTTGRRRLTFNDLIELKRAMDNLGVPQENRRLVLCPDHANDLLLANQAFQQQFNIDRNTGKIGHLAGFDIYTYKSTPVYTAAGEKKAFGATAESGEFNCSFAFYTPRVFKATGSTRMYYREATISPDTQESEVNFLHYFICMPKAMDAGVVMMSGSGPATATEALSLDEPYAIPVAGDDTAGADGETENAESHSAEA
;
A
#
# COMPACT_ATOMS: atom_id res chain seq x y z
N MET A 1 -20.07 68.59 -29.33
CA MET A 1 -20.57 67.46 -30.13
C MET A 1 -19.99 66.21 -29.62
N ALA A 2 -20.81 65.46 -28.88
CA ALA A 2 -20.41 64.22 -28.28
C ALA A 2 -20.73 63.06 -29.22
N GLY A 3 -19.72 62.31 -29.63
CA GLY A 3 -19.83 61.10 -30.40
C GLY A 3 -20.01 59.87 -29.52
N THR A 4 -21.22 59.39 -29.45
CA THR A 4 -21.52 58.10 -28.80
C THR A 4 -21.02 56.94 -29.65
N GLY A 5 -19.92 56.33 -29.23
CA GLY A 5 -19.45 55.08 -29.74
C GLY A 5 -20.29 53.90 -29.19
N VAL A 6 -21.06 53.29 -30.05
CA VAL A 6 -21.76 52.03 -29.72
C VAL A 6 -20.73 50.92 -29.69
N VAL A 7 -20.44 50.41 -28.50
CA VAL A 7 -19.69 49.17 -28.31
C VAL A 7 -20.68 48.04 -28.62
N MET A 8 -20.56 47.42 -29.76
CA MET A 8 -21.21 46.14 -30.04
C MET A 8 -20.57 45.09 -29.16
N GLY A 9 -21.31 44.72 -28.09
CA GLY A 9 -21.00 43.53 -27.32
C GLY A 9 -21.18 42.29 -28.19
N PHE A 10 -20.07 41.64 -28.46
CA PHE A 10 -20.06 40.29 -29.01
C PHE A 10 -20.54 39.34 -27.92
N VAL A 11 -21.80 38.94 -27.97
CA VAL A 11 -22.29 37.84 -27.18
C VAL A 11 -21.87 36.56 -27.91
N PRO A 12 -20.94 35.78 -27.38
CA PRO A 12 -20.72 34.46 -27.95
C PRO A 12 -21.95 33.62 -27.66
N THR A 13 -22.76 33.38 -28.65
CA THR A 13 -23.70 32.26 -28.62
C THR A 13 -22.89 31.00 -28.47
N ALA A 14 -22.84 30.49 -27.23
CA ALA A 14 -22.29 29.18 -26.93
C ALA A 14 -23.23 28.12 -27.53
N GLN A 15 -23.18 27.93 -28.83
CA GLN A 15 -23.44 26.63 -29.40
C GLN A 15 -22.14 25.84 -29.19
N GLY A 16 -22.09 25.16 -28.05
CA GLY A 16 -21.05 24.20 -27.79
C GLY A 16 -21.08 23.14 -28.89
N VAL A 17 -20.21 23.30 -29.85
CA VAL A 17 -19.75 22.16 -30.63
C VAL A 17 -19.02 21.32 -29.62
N LEU A 18 -19.69 20.31 -29.12
CA LEU A 18 -19.08 19.20 -28.44
C LEU A 18 -18.10 18.58 -29.44
N CYS A 19 -16.85 19.01 -29.41
CA CYS A 19 -15.79 18.28 -30.07
C CYS A 19 -15.66 16.96 -29.37
N GLU A 20 -16.46 15.99 -29.73
CA GLU A 20 -16.26 14.60 -29.39
C GLU A 20 -14.98 14.14 -30.08
N GLY A 21 -13.92 14.09 -29.32
CA GLY A 21 -12.66 13.59 -29.81
C GLY A 21 -11.70 14.67 -30.32
N VAL A 22 -10.52 14.23 -30.61
CA VAL A 22 -9.37 15.03 -30.99
C VAL A 22 -9.30 15.25 -32.49
N TYR A 23 -10.42 15.68 -33.10
CA TYR A 23 -10.56 15.91 -34.52
C TYR A 23 -10.28 17.37 -34.83
N THR A 24 -9.04 17.80 -34.75
CA THR A 24 -8.71 19.16 -35.23
C THR A 24 -7.54 19.10 -36.18
N GLU A 25 -7.68 19.79 -37.31
CA GLU A 25 -6.67 19.89 -38.36
C GLU A 25 -5.38 20.59 -37.90
N VAL A 26 -5.39 21.22 -36.73
CA VAL A 26 -4.25 21.97 -36.18
C VAL A 26 -3.84 21.40 -34.82
N TRP A 27 -3.34 20.18 -34.82
CA TRP A 27 -2.73 19.61 -33.63
C TRP A 27 -1.22 19.70 -33.69
N THR A 28 -0.64 20.36 -32.72
CA THR A 28 0.82 20.46 -32.57
C THR A 28 1.50 19.12 -32.21
N GLY A 29 0.73 18.03 -32.10
CA GLY A 29 1.27 16.72 -31.76
C GLY A 29 1.64 16.55 -30.28
N GLU A 30 1.44 17.59 -29.46
CA GLU A 30 1.78 17.56 -28.05
C GLU A 30 0.62 16.96 -27.24
N LEU A 31 0.89 15.82 -26.62
CA LEU A 31 -0.07 15.10 -25.77
C LEU A 31 0.11 15.49 -24.30
N ILE A 32 -0.95 15.99 -23.68
CA ILE A 32 -1.00 16.17 -22.24
C ILE A 32 -1.23 14.79 -21.60
N LYS A 33 -0.17 14.18 -21.10
CA LYS A 33 -0.22 12.91 -20.37
C LYS A 33 -0.61 13.16 -18.93
N LYS A 34 -1.34 12.18 -18.32
CA LYS A 34 -1.61 12.22 -16.88
C LYS A 34 -0.27 12.25 -16.12
N LEU A 35 -0.14 13.21 -15.21
CA LEU A 35 1.06 13.34 -14.38
C LEU A 35 1.27 12.10 -13.52
N ARG A 36 2.45 11.51 -13.59
CA ARG A 36 2.85 10.32 -12.81
C ARG A 36 4.30 10.46 -12.37
N SER A 37 4.60 9.98 -11.19
CA SER A 37 5.97 9.85 -10.73
C SER A 37 6.55 8.53 -11.23
N LEU A 38 7.74 8.58 -11.82
CA LEU A 38 8.50 7.39 -12.19
C LEU A 38 9.02 6.64 -10.96
N LEU A 39 9.06 7.31 -9.80
CA LEU A 39 9.62 6.79 -8.55
C LEU A 39 8.55 6.22 -7.61
N ASP A 40 7.28 6.21 -8.00
CA ASP A 40 6.18 5.72 -7.15
C ASP A 40 6.34 4.27 -6.68
N GLY A 41 7.10 3.45 -7.40
CA GLY A 41 7.39 2.06 -7.06
C GLY A 41 8.80 1.78 -6.56
N SER A 42 9.65 2.80 -6.43
CA SER A 42 11.08 2.64 -6.11
C SER A 42 11.34 1.97 -4.75
N TRP A 43 10.42 2.15 -3.80
CA TRP A 43 10.50 1.50 -2.49
C TRP A 43 10.32 -0.03 -2.55
N LEU A 44 9.84 -0.59 -3.68
CA LEU A 44 9.77 -2.03 -3.96
C LEU A 44 11.04 -2.59 -4.60
N ASP A 45 11.98 -1.73 -5.01
CA ASP A 45 13.21 -2.18 -5.66
C ASP A 45 14.13 -2.89 -4.66
N GLY A 46 14.77 -3.99 -5.08
CA GLY A 46 15.64 -4.78 -4.21
C GLY A 46 14.92 -5.65 -3.17
N ILE A 47 13.58 -5.72 -3.17
CA ILE A 47 12.86 -6.77 -2.44
C ILE A 47 13.09 -8.10 -3.13
N PRO A 48 13.33 -9.20 -2.38
CA PRO A 48 13.50 -10.53 -2.94
C PRO A 48 12.38 -10.91 -3.91
N ASP A 49 12.75 -11.27 -5.12
CA ASP A 49 11.82 -11.64 -6.19
C ASP A 49 11.74 -13.17 -6.30
N GLN A 50 10.54 -13.70 -6.12
CA GLN A 50 10.25 -15.13 -6.20
C GLN A 50 9.43 -15.50 -7.43
N SER A 51 9.45 -14.68 -8.46
CA SER A 51 8.71 -14.93 -9.71
C SER A 51 9.10 -16.25 -10.40
N SER A 52 10.31 -16.75 -10.16
CA SER A 52 10.80 -18.02 -10.74
C SER A 52 10.13 -19.27 -10.19
N ILE A 53 9.54 -19.21 -9.00
CA ILE A 53 8.86 -20.35 -8.34
C ILE A 53 7.35 -20.29 -8.44
N VAL A 54 6.81 -19.36 -9.23
CA VAL A 54 5.36 -19.24 -9.45
C VAL A 54 4.90 -20.35 -10.38
N GLU A 55 4.02 -21.22 -9.90
CA GLU A 55 3.35 -22.24 -10.67
C GLU A 55 1.83 -22.03 -10.65
N ASN A 56 1.19 -22.01 -11.82
CA ASN A 56 -0.26 -21.79 -11.95
C ASN A 56 -0.79 -20.59 -11.15
N ASP A 57 -0.04 -19.46 -11.15
CA ASP A 57 -0.35 -18.23 -10.42
C ASP A 57 -0.44 -18.42 -8.88
N ALA A 58 0.28 -19.41 -8.34
CA ALA A 58 0.45 -19.68 -6.92
C ALA A 58 1.92 -19.91 -6.57
N ILE A 59 2.27 -19.67 -5.31
CA ILE A 59 3.59 -19.90 -4.74
C ILE A 59 3.43 -20.83 -3.55
N HIS A 60 4.28 -21.83 -3.45
CA HIS A 60 4.43 -22.69 -2.29
C HIS A 60 5.60 -22.19 -1.45
N LEU A 61 5.35 -21.82 -0.22
CA LEU A 61 6.36 -21.42 0.77
C LEU A 61 6.33 -22.39 1.94
N VAL A 62 7.49 -22.85 2.34
CA VAL A 62 7.63 -23.65 3.56
C VAL A 62 7.84 -22.68 4.72
N LYS A 63 6.91 -22.68 5.68
CA LYS A 63 7.08 -22.01 6.97
C LYS A 63 7.82 -22.96 7.87
N VAL A 64 9.04 -22.60 8.23
CA VAL A 64 9.85 -23.39 9.16
C VAL A 64 9.23 -23.31 10.56
N GLY A 65 9.17 -24.43 11.26
CA GLY A 65 8.67 -24.52 12.62
C GLY A 65 9.50 -23.71 13.62
N VAL A 66 9.08 -23.73 14.88
CA VAL A 66 9.75 -23.01 15.96
C VAL A 66 11.09 -23.66 16.28
N ASP A 67 12.12 -22.83 16.48
CA ASP A 67 13.44 -23.33 16.92
C ASP A 67 13.34 -24.11 18.21
N PRO A 68 14.17 -25.17 18.41
CA PRO A 68 14.12 -25.98 19.62
C PRO A 68 14.55 -25.19 20.86
N ASP A 69 13.89 -25.49 21.99
CA ASP A 69 14.19 -24.87 23.26
C ASP A 69 15.58 -25.26 23.74
N VAL A 70 16.33 -24.28 24.23
CA VAL A 70 17.67 -24.50 24.79
C VAL A 70 17.57 -24.67 26.29
N LEU A 71 17.93 -25.86 26.78
CA LEU A 71 17.97 -26.16 28.19
C LEU A 71 19.35 -25.77 28.76
N VAL A 72 19.38 -24.74 29.61
CA VAL A 72 20.62 -24.30 30.28
C VAL A 72 20.78 -25.04 31.60
N ASN A 73 21.97 -25.65 31.83
CA ASN A 73 22.29 -26.40 33.05
C ASN A 73 21.28 -27.52 33.37
N ASN A 74 20.79 -28.22 32.36
CA ASN A 74 19.81 -29.28 32.53
C ASN A 74 20.39 -30.44 33.38
N THR A 75 19.64 -30.84 34.40
CA THR A 75 19.94 -31.99 35.27
C THR A 75 18.93 -33.13 35.10
N THR A 76 17.91 -32.95 34.26
CA THR A 76 16.82 -33.93 34.05
C THR A 76 17.05 -34.73 32.78
N TYR A 77 17.06 -36.06 32.91
CA TYR A 77 17.24 -37.00 31.82
C TYR A 77 16.13 -38.08 31.85
N PRO A 78 15.64 -38.56 30.70
CA PRO A 78 16.03 -38.22 29.33
C PRO A 78 15.54 -36.84 28.94
N ILE A 79 16.31 -36.13 28.06
CA ILE A 79 15.91 -34.86 27.46
C ILE A 79 14.68 -35.11 26.58
N PRO A 80 13.57 -34.34 26.72
CA PRO A 80 12.40 -34.48 25.87
C PRO A 80 12.74 -34.14 24.41
N SER A 81 12.17 -34.88 23.47
CA SER A 81 12.32 -34.58 22.05
C SER A 81 11.33 -33.50 21.66
N GLN A 82 11.80 -32.47 20.96
CA GLN A 82 10.98 -31.45 20.34
C GLN A 82 11.03 -31.65 18.83
N LYS A 83 9.86 -31.74 18.18
CA LYS A 83 9.75 -31.91 16.76
C LYS A 83 9.69 -30.55 16.10
N LEU A 84 10.44 -30.34 15.03
CA LEU A 84 10.34 -29.19 14.16
C LEU A 84 9.21 -29.49 13.14
N ASP A 85 8.08 -28.83 13.28
CA ASP A 85 6.95 -29.00 12.39
C ASP A 85 6.97 -27.89 11.32
N ASP A 86 7.26 -28.26 10.07
CA ASP A 86 7.23 -27.36 8.93
C ASP A 86 5.85 -27.41 8.29
N GLU A 87 5.34 -26.23 7.90
CA GLU A 87 4.03 -26.05 7.26
C GLU A 87 4.20 -25.58 5.82
N ASP A 88 3.51 -26.20 4.88
CA ASP A 88 3.41 -25.73 3.48
C ASP A 88 2.29 -24.70 3.36
N VAL A 89 2.65 -23.47 3.02
CA VAL A 89 1.71 -22.36 2.84
C VAL A 89 1.59 -22.03 1.36
N VAL A 90 0.41 -22.28 0.81
CA VAL A 90 0.09 -21.94 -0.59
C VAL A 90 -0.45 -20.51 -0.69
N ILE A 91 0.26 -19.65 -1.37
CA ILE A 91 -0.10 -18.25 -1.56
C ILE A 91 -0.49 -18.03 -3.02
N ARG A 92 -1.73 -17.58 -3.25
CA ARG A 92 -2.21 -17.23 -4.59
C ARG A 92 -1.90 -15.77 -4.90
N LEU A 93 -1.45 -15.51 -6.13
CA LEU A 93 -1.17 -14.15 -6.60
C LEU A 93 -2.48 -13.35 -6.77
N ASP A 94 -2.41 -12.06 -6.45
CA ASP A 94 -3.50 -11.13 -6.72
C ASP A 94 -3.66 -10.91 -8.23
N LYS A 95 -4.91 -10.90 -8.68
CA LYS A 95 -5.29 -10.75 -10.08
C LYS A 95 -5.68 -9.30 -10.38
N PHE A 96 -4.95 -8.65 -11.27
CA PHE A 96 -5.23 -7.29 -11.74
C PHE A 96 -5.78 -7.33 -13.17
N GLN A 97 -6.98 -6.83 -13.38
CA GLN A 97 -7.61 -6.75 -14.69
C GLN A 97 -8.05 -5.33 -14.98
N THR A 98 -7.80 -4.87 -16.20
CA THR A 98 -8.33 -3.59 -16.67
C THR A 98 -9.68 -3.80 -17.35
N LYS A 99 -10.53 -2.76 -17.31
CA LYS A 99 -11.75 -2.74 -18.13
C LYS A 99 -11.36 -2.66 -19.59
N ARG A 100 -12.20 -3.19 -20.46
CA ARG A 100 -12.03 -3.08 -21.91
C ARG A 100 -12.08 -1.61 -22.34
N THR A 101 -11.18 -1.21 -23.22
CA THR A 101 -11.18 0.11 -23.84
C THR A 101 -11.37 -0.08 -25.32
N PRO A 102 -12.50 0.42 -25.88
CA PRO A 102 -12.73 0.42 -27.31
C PRO A 102 -11.93 1.53 -27.99
N VAL A 103 -11.49 1.28 -29.20
CA VAL A 103 -10.86 2.25 -30.11
C VAL A 103 -11.48 2.05 -31.47
N THR A 104 -12.20 3.04 -31.97
CA THR A 104 -12.88 2.97 -33.25
C THR A 104 -11.87 3.12 -34.40
N ASP A 105 -12.18 2.56 -35.56
CA ASP A 105 -11.34 2.70 -36.76
C ASP A 105 -11.27 4.16 -37.21
N ASP A 106 -12.36 4.92 -37.12
CA ASP A 106 -12.37 6.35 -37.41
C ASP A 106 -11.39 7.14 -36.57
N GLU A 107 -11.25 6.80 -35.28
CA GLU A 107 -10.28 7.43 -34.42
C GLU A 107 -8.82 7.07 -34.79
N LEU A 108 -8.57 5.88 -35.28
CA LEU A 108 -7.23 5.47 -35.74
C LEU A 108 -6.81 6.23 -37.01
N TYR A 109 -7.75 6.54 -37.89
CA TYR A 109 -7.48 7.30 -39.15
C TYR A 109 -7.45 8.81 -38.94
N ALA A 110 -8.26 9.35 -38.04
CA ALA A 110 -8.43 10.79 -37.85
C ALA A 110 -7.37 11.43 -36.93
N ILE A 111 -6.62 10.63 -36.16
CA ILE A 111 -5.74 11.14 -35.13
C ILE A 111 -4.26 11.10 -35.56
N SER A 112 -3.52 12.16 -35.25
CA SER A 112 -2.12 12.36 -35.62
C SER A 112 -1.11 11.55 -34.81
N TYR A 113 -1.55 10.71 -33.84
CA TYR A 113 -0.69 9.90 -33.01
C TYR A 113 -1.18 8.46 -32.88
N ASP A 114 -0.31 7.53 -32.50
CA ASP A 114 -0.68 6.13 -32.30
C ASP A 114 -1.55 5.97 -31.02
N LYS A 115 -2.87 6.04 -31.22
CA LYS A 115 -3.86 5.88 -30.15
C LYS A 115 -3.79 4.51 -29.49
N MET A 116 -3.55 3.45 -30.28
CA MET A 116 -3.47 2.09 -29.73
C MET A 116 -2.25 1.92 -28.80
N ALA A 117 -1.09 2.45 -29.17
CA ALA A 117 0.07 2.46 -28.29
C ALA A 117 -0.20 3.25 -27.01
N ARG A 118 -0.89 4.38 -27.12
CA ARG A 118 -1.27 5.20 -25.96
C ARG A 118 -2.25 4.48 -25.02
N VAL A 119 -3.23 3.77 -25.55
CA VAL A 119 -4.16 2.96 -24.77
C VAL A 119 -3.42 1.86 -24.04
N LYS A 120 -2.51 1.14 -24.69
CA LYS A 120 -1.67 0.11 -24.05
C LYS A 120 -0.81 0.69 -22.92
N GLU A 121 -0.17 1.84 -23.14
CA GLU A 121 0.59 2.56 -22.09
C GLU A 121 -0.30 2.93 -20.90
N SER A 122 -1.52 3.41 -21.16
CA SER A 122 -2.46 3.81 -20.11
C SER A 122 -2.91 2.62 -19.25
N HIS A 123 -3.19 1.47 -19.88
CA HIS A 123 -3.53 0.23 -19.15
C HIS A 123 -2.36 -0.26 -18.29
N GLY A 124 -1.14 -0.28 -18.82
CA GLY A 124 0.06 -0.66 -18.09
C GLY A 124 0.28 0.22 -16.87
N ASN A 125 0.12 1.52 -17.05
CA ASN A 125 0.24 2.49 -15.97
C ASN A 125 -0.84 2.33 -14.89
N ALA A 126 -2.09 2.07 -15.27
CA ALA A 126 -3.19 1.85 -14.34
C ALA A 126 -2.97 0.58 -13.49
N ILE A 127 -2.46 -0.49 -14.10
CA ILE A 127 -2.08 -1.72 -13.39
C ILE A 127 -0.96 -1.41 -12.39
N ASN A 128 0.08 -0.68 -12.79
CA ASN A 128 1.20 -0.34 -11.91
C ASN A 128 0.76 0.51 -10.71
N ASP A 129 -0.09 1.53 -10.93
CA ASP A 129 -0.64 2.34 -9.83
C ASP A 129 -1.38 1.46 -8.80
N CYS A 130 -2.24 0.56 -9.29
CA CYS A 130 -3.01 -0.35 -8.45
C CYS A 130 -2.12 -1.38 -7.75
N LYS A 131 -1.13 -1.93 -8.45
CA LYS A 131 -0.14 -2.89 -7.94
C LYS A 131 0.66 -2.32 -6.76
N PHE A 132 1.17 -1.10 -6.90
CA PHE A 132 1.93 -0.45 -5.84
C PHE A 132 1.05 -0.11 -4.63
N ALA A 133 -0.16 0.36 -4.85
CA ALA A 133 -1.11 0.62 -3.76
C ALA A 133 -1.49 -0.67 -3.02
N LYS A 134 -1.71 -1.78 -3.74
CA LYS A 134 -2.01 -3.08 -3.13
C LYS A 134 -0.81 -3.63 -2.36
N ALA A 135 0.42 -3.47 -2.88
CA ALA A 135 1.64 -3.86 -2.19
C ALA A 135 1.80 -3.07 -0.87
N ALA A 136 1.64 -1.75 -0.90
CA ALA A 136 1.66 -0.93 0.32
C ALA A 136 0.62 -1.40 1.34
N HIS A 137 -0.61 -1.69 0.87
CA HIS A 137 -1.66 -2.21 1.73
C HIS A 137 -1.30 -3.57 2.33
N SER A 138 -0.69 -4.47 1.58
CA SER A 138 -0.33 -5.82 2.05
C SER A 138 0.80 -5.81 3.09
N LEU A 139 1.74 -4.85 2.99
CA LEU A 139 2.85 -4.71 3.93
C LEU A 139 2.46 -4.10 5.27
N CYS A 140 1.32 -3.40 5.33
CA CYS A 140 0.85 -2.78 6.56
C CYS A 140 0.09 -3.77 7.43
N ALA A 141 0.32 -3.73 8.74
CA ALA A 141 -0.38 -4.54 9.74
C ALA A 141 -1.90 -4.35 9.67
N LYS A 142 -2.67 -5.38 9.94
CA LYS A 142 -4.14 -5.31 9.98
C LYS A 142 -4.63 -4.54 11.21
N GLN A 143 -4.02 -4.79 12.36
CA GLN A 143 -4.33 -4.21 13.65
C GLN A 143 -3.09 -4.14 14.51
N ASN A 144 -3.16 -3.43 15.63
CA ASN A 144 -2.08 -3.36 16.60
C ASN A 144 -1.94 -4.68 17.35
N THR A 145 -0.77 -5.31 17.26
CA THR A 145 -0.42 -6.53 18.01
C THR A 145 1.01 -6.41 18.52
N VAL A 146 1.41 -7.30 19.42
CA VAL A 146 2.78 -7.37 19.94
C VAL A 146 3.82 -7.52 18.82
N THR A 147 3.52 -8.35 17.83
CA THR A 147 4.41 -8.64 16.69
C THR A 147 4.31 -7.63 15.54
N THR A 148 3.19 -6.91 15.44
CA THR A 148 2.95 -5.91 14.40
C THR A 148 2.41 -4.62 15.03
N PRO A 149 3.27 -3.82 15.68
CA PRO A 149 2.84 -2.61 16.36
C PRO A 149 2.32 -1.56 15.37
N VAL A 150 1.21 -0.91 15.77
CA VAL A 150 0.66 0.26 15.09
C VAL A 150 0.81 1.45 16.02
N LEU A 151 1.73 2.34 15.71
CA LEU A 151 2.10 3.51 16.49
C LEU A 151 1.26 4.73 16.06
N LYS A 152 0.96 5.62 17.01
CA LYS A 152 0.28 6.91 16.73
C LYS A 152 1.24 8.08 16.87
N THR A 153 1.12 9.06 15.99
CA THR A 153 1.91 10.30 16.08
C THR A 153 1.50 11.11 17.31
N THR A 154 2.49 11.76 17.96
CA THR A 154 2.32 12.49 19.23
C THR A 154 2.47 14.00 19.11
N GLY A 155 2.80 14.54 17.93
CA GLY A 155 3.01 15.96 17.72
C GLY A 155 1.77 16.83 17.92
N GLU A 156 1.93 18.14 17.74
CA GLU A 156 0.82 19.10 17.80
C GLU A 156 -0.24 18.80 16.75
N ALA A 157 -1.49 19.02 17.12
CA ALA A 157 -2.60 18.85 16.18
C ALA A 157 -2.56 19.94 15.10
N ASP A 158 -2.71 19.53 13.86
CA ASP A 158 -2.87 20.44 12.73
C ASP A 158 -4.22 21.17 12.88
N PRO A 159 -4.24 22.53 12.90
CA PRO A 159 -5.46 23.29 13.13
C PRO A 159 -6.53 23.10 12.06
N THR A 160 -6.15 22.63 10.87
CA THR A 160 -7.07 22.44 9.74
C THR A 160 -7.70 21.07 9.74
N THR A 161 -6.91 20.02 9.97
CA THR A 161 -7.34 18.62 9.83
C THR A 161 -7.59 17.93 11.18
N GLY A 162 -7.12 18.50 12.28
CA GLY A 162 -7.11 17.87 13.60
C GLY A 162 -6.14 16.67 13.72
N ARG A 163 -5.37 16.43 12.67
CA ARG A 163 -4.35 15.37 12.59
C ARG A 163 -3.14 15.76 13.45
N ARG A 164 -2.62 14.84 14.23
CA ARG A 164 -1.34 15.03 14.91
C ARG A 164 -0.17 14.88 13.96
N ARG A 165 0.75 15.82 14.02
CA ARG A 165 1.95 15.83 13.19
C ARG A 165 2.94 14.79 13.66
N LEU A 166 3.69 14.24 12.70
CA LEU A 166 4.79 13.34 12.99
C LEU A 166 5.98 14.12 13.56
N THR A 167 6.51 13.66 14.68
CA THR A 167 7.71 14.23 15.30
C THR A 167 8.93 13.33 15.10
N PHE A 168 10.12 13.87 15.32
CA PHE A 168 11.34 13.06 15.28
C PHE A 168 11.37 12.01 16.42
N ASN A 169 10.74 12.32 17.55
CA ASN A 169 10.62 11.36 18.66
C ASN A 169 9.78 10.16 18.26
N ASP A 170 8.69 10.36 17.52
CA ASP A 170 7.86 9.26 17.02
C ASP A 170 8.66 8.35 16.08
N LEU A 171 9.61 8.92 15.30
CA LEU A 171 10.50 8.13 14.45
C LEU A 171 11.50 7.30 15.29
N ILE A 172 11.98 7.84 16.40
CA ILE A 172 12.82 7.08 17.35
C ILE A 172 12.02 5.94 17.98
N GLU A 173 10.75 6.19 18.35
CA GLU A 173 9.87 5.14 18.89
C GLU A 173 9.57 4.06 17.84
N LEU A 174 9.38 4.42 16.60
CA LEU A 174 9.26 3.47 15.49
C LEU A 174 10.52 2.58 15.39
N LYS A 175 11.70 3.20 15.49
CA LYS A 175 12.97 2.47 15.53
C LYS A 175 13.03 1.53 16.72
N ARG A 176 12.67 2.02 17.92
CA ARG A 176 12.66 1.22 19.16
C ARG A 176 11.73 0.01 19.02
N ALA A 177 10.55 0.20 18.43
CA ALA A 177 9.62 -0.90 18.19
C ALA A 177 10.25 -2.01 17.31
N MET A 178 10.95 -1.64 16.23
CA MET A 178 11.65 -2.61 15.37
C MET A 178 12.84 -3.26 16.08
N ASP A 179 13.56 -2.53 16.94
CA ASP A 179 14.67 -3.07 17.71
C ASP A 179 14.17 -4.10 18.75
N ASN A 180 13.02 -3.82 19.39
CA ASN A 180 12.39 -4.74 20.34
C ASN A 180 11.88 -6.03 19.67
N LEU A 181 11.45 -5.94 18.40
CA LEU A 181 11.10 -7.12 17.59
C LEU A 181 12.33 -7.92 17.13
N GLY A 182 13.56 -7.51 17.51
CA GLY A 182 14.78 -8.18 17.09
C GLY A 182 15.12 -8.04 15.61
N VAL A 183 14.51 -7.09 14.90
CA VAL A 183 14.78 -6.86 13.48
C VAL A 183 16.18 -6.27 13.30
N PRO A 184 17.04 -6.79 12.39
CA PRO A 184 18.36 -6.21 12.11
C PRO A 184 18.25 -4.75 11.68
N GLN A 185 19.24 -3.92 11.99
CA GLN A 185 19.22 -2.49 11.65
C GLN A 185 19.50 -2.21 10.16
N GLU A 186 20.07 -3.17 9.48
CA GLU A 186 20.35 -3.07 8.04
C GLU A 186 19.11 -3.35 7.23
N ASN A 187 19.01 -2.74 6.03
CA ASN A 187 17.92 -2.98 5.08
C ASN A 187 16.49 -2.67 5.62
N ARG A 188 16.37 -1.80 6.62
CA ARG A 188 15.09 -1.25 7.04
C ARG A 188 14.66 -0.15 6.10
N ARG A 189 13.44 -0.21 5.63
CA ARG A 189 12.83 0.83 4.80
C ARG A 189 11.65 1.46 5.52
N LEU A 190 11.55 2.76 5.39
CA LEU A 190 10.42 3.55 5.87
C LEU A 190 9.78 4.26 4.68
N VAL A 191 8.51 3.97 4.44
CA VAL A 191 7.70 4.61 3.42
C VAL A 191 6.77 5.59 4.08
N LEU A 192 7.00 6.87 3.87
CA LEU A 192 6.22 7.96 4.44
C LEU A 192 5.04 8.33 3.53
N CYS A 193 3.89 8.59 4.12
CA CYS A 193 2.84 9.32 3.44
C CYS A 193 3.26 10.80 3.25
N PRO A 194 2.70 11.54 2.28
CA PRO A 194 3.09 12.92 2.01
C PRO A 194 2.97 13.84 3.23
N ASP A 195 1.94 13.64 4.05
CA ASP A 195 1.71 14.43 5.25
C ASP A 195 2.84 14.25 6.28
N HIS A 196 3.23 13.01 6.56
CA HIS A 196 4.32 12.72 7.49
C HIS A 196 5.68 13.18 6.95
N ALA A 197 5.90 13.12 5.65
CA ALA A 197 7.12 13.64 5.03
C ALA A 197 7.22 15.17 5.21
N ASN A 198 6.11 15.89 5.02
CA ASN A 198 6.05 17.32 5.24
C ASN A 198 6.21 17.70 6.71
N ASP A 199 5.63 16.93 7.65
CA ASP A 199 5.80 17.15 9.09
C ASP A 199 7.28 17.07 9.48
N LEU A 200 8.00 16.07 9.01
CA LEU A 200 9.44 15.93 9.29
C LEU A 200 10.27 17.08 8.67
N LEU A 201 9.89 17.56 7.49
CA LEU A 201 10.53 18.72 6.87
C LEU A 201 10.32 19.98 7.71
N LEU A 202 9.15 20.17 8.31
CA LEU A 202 8.87 21.33 9.14
C LEU A 202 9.58 21.26 10.50
N ALA A 203 9.69 20.06 11.06
CA ALA A 203 10.19 19.87 12.42
C ALA A 203 11.71 19.71 12.53
N ASN A 204 12.41 19.27 11.47
CA ASN A 204 13.79 18.81 11.58
C ASN A 204 14.72 19.41 10.51
N GLN A 205 15.62 20.31 10.95
CA GLN A 205 16.62 20.93 10.06
C GLN A 205 17.60 19.91 9.47
N ALA A 206 17.97 18.86 10.18
CA ALA A 206 18.85 17.81 9.67
C ALA A 206 18.18 17.04 8.53
N PHE A 207 16.88 16.78 8.65
CA PHE A 207 16.11 16.17 7.58
C PHE A 207 15.97 17.10 6.37
N GLN A 208 15.76 18.40 6.60
CA GLN A 208 15.74 19.40 5.52
C GLN A 208 17.05 19.42 4.71
N GLN A 209 18.19 19.31 5.38
CA GLN A 209 19.50 19.29 4.72
C GLN A 209 19.74 18.00 3.92
N GLN A 210 19.18 16.87 4.38
CA GLN A 210 19.30 15.59 3.71
C GLN A 210 18.19 15.34 2.69
N PHE A 211 17.13 16.16 2.69
CA PHE A 211 16.00 16.02 1.79
C PHE A 211 16.41 16.36 0.36
N ASN A 212 16.97 15.36 -0.28
CA ASN A 212 17.28 15.40 -1.69
C ASN A 212 16.88 14.07 -2.31
N ILE A 213 15.84 14.10 -3.13
CA ILE A 213 15.35 12.89 -3.78
C ILE A 213 16.40 12.41 -4.77
N ASP A 214 17.00 11.28 -4.50
CA ASP A 214 17.83 10.59 -5.48
C ASP A 214 16.97 10.14 -6.66
N ARG A 215 17.21 10.72 -7.81
CA ARG A 215 16.42 10.47 -9.04
C ARG A 215 16.56 9.03 -9.55
N ASN A 216 17.57 8.31 -9.15
CA ASN A 216 17.81 6.94 -9.58
C ASN A 216 17.09 5.93 -8.67
N THR A 217 17.17 6.16 -7.35
CA THR A 217 16.66 5.22 -6.35
C THR A 217 15.35 5.65 -5.71
N GLY A 218 14.91 6.90 -5.89
CA GLY A 218 13.74 7.46 -5.22
C GLY A 218 13.87 7.59 -3.69
N LYS A 219 15.04 7.28 -3.15
CA LYS A 219 15.37 7.42 -1.74
C LYS A 219 15.54 8.90 -1.40
N ILE A 220 14.91 9.35 -0.32
CA ILE A 220 15.00 10.73 0.12
C ILE A 220 16.23 10.93 1.00
N GLY A 221 16.53 9.95 1.84
CA GLY A 221 17.64 10.02 2.79
C GLY A 221 17.75 8.78 3.64
N HIS A 222 18.68 8.82 4.58
CA HIS A 222 18.86 7.80 5.61
C HIS A 222 18.78 8.48 6.97
N LEU A 223 17.78 8.13 7.78
CA LEU A 223 17.54 8.74 9.07
C LEU A 223 17.10 7.68 10.08
N ALA A 224 17.63 7.74 11.30
CA ALA A 224 17.32 6.80 12.38
C ALA A 224 17.49 5.30 12.00
N GLY A 225 18.39 4.99 11.07
CA GLY A 225 18.61 3.61 10.60
C GLY A 225 17.62 3.13 9.52
N PHE A 226 16.79 4.04 8.98
CA PHE A 226 15.87 3.73 7.90
C PHE A 226 16.27 4.37 6.59
N ASP A 227 16.10 3.64 5.50
CA ASP A 227 16.07 4.19 4.16
C ASP A 227 14.68 4.76 3.90
N ILE A 228 14.59 6.08 3.69
CA ILE A 228 13.32 6.81 3.62
C ILE A 228 12.87 6.97 2.17
N TYR A 229 11.62 6.62 1.92
CA TYR A 229 10.89 6.82 0.66
C TYR A 229 9.58 7.54 0.92
N THR A 230 8.98 8.15 -0.10
CA THR A 230 7.62 8.68 -0.02
C THR A 230 6.71 7.97 -0.99
N TYR A 231 5.47 7.75 -0.57
CA TYR A 231 4.44 7.18 -1.43
C TYR A 231 3.06 7.77 -1.09
N LYS A 232 2.32 8.16 -2.14
CA LYS A 232 1.05 8.89 -1.98
C LYS A 232 -0.14 8.01 -1.59
N SER A 233 -0.16 6.74 -2.03
CA SER A 233 -1.33 5.86 -1.90
C SER A 233 -1.11 4.83 -0.79
N THR A 234 -0.80 5.33 0.42
CA THR A 234 -0.66 4.48 1.60
C THR A 234 -2.04 4.12 2.19
N PRO A 235 -2.17 3.00 2.91
CA PRO A 235 -3.43 2.59 3.53
C PRO A 235 -3.96 3.61 4.54
N VAL A 236 -5.28 3.59 4.71
CA VAL A 236 -5.98 4.38 5.72
C VAL A 236 -6.23 3.51 6.96
N TYR A 237 -6.04 4.09 8.12
CA TYR A 237 -6.32 3.49 9.42
C TYR A 237 -7.44 4.22 10.12
N THR A 238 -8.27 3.45 10.86
CA THR A 238 -9.27 3.99 11.76
C THR A 238 -8.61 4.60 13.00
N ALA A 239 -9.33 5.44 13.74
CA ALA A 239 -8.84 5.99 15.01
C ALA A 239 -8.45 4.91 16.04
N ALA A 240 -9.03 3.71 15.93
CA ALA A 240 -8.72 2.55 16.77
C ALA A 240 -7.42 1.83 16.39
N GLY A 241 -6.79 2.18 15.27
CA GLY A 241 -5.56 1.52 14.80
C GLY A 241 -5.81 0.28 13.94
N GLU A 242 -7.01 0.14 13.36
CA GLU A 242 -7.35 -0.93 12.43
C GLU A 242 -7.20 -0.46 10.98
N LYS A 243 -6.65 -1.30 10.14
CA LYS A 243 -6.50 -1.02 8.72
C LYS A 243 -7.83 -1.18 7.98
N LYS A 244 -8.24 -0.15 7.23
CA LYS A 244 -9.42 -0.24 6.36
C LYS A 244 -9.18 -1.16 5.15
N ALA A 245 -10.25 -1.62 4.55
CA ALA A 245 -10.19 -2.45 3.35
C ALA A 245 -9.50 -1.71 2.19
N PHE A 246 -8.88 -2.47 1.28
CA PHE A 246 -8.21 -1.90 0.11
C PHE A 246 -9.19 -1.08 -0.73
N GLY A 247 -8.81 0.16 -1.06
CA GLY A 247 -9.64 1.08 -1.84
C GLY A 247 -10.70 1.85 -1.03
N ALA A 248 -10.77 1.65 0.30
CA ALA A 248 -11.64 2.45 1.14
C ALA A 248 -11.14 3.90 1.25
N THR A 249 -12.07 4.85 1.26
CA THR A 249 -11.78 6.27 1.48
C THR A 249 -11.70 6.58 2.97
N ALA A 250 -10.88 7.58 3.32
CA ALA A 250 -10.80 8.09 4.68
C ALA A 250 -12.09 8.81 5.08
N GLU A 251 -12.58 8.57 6.29
CA GLU A 251 -13.63 9.30 6.94
C GLU A 251 -13.06 10.36 7.90
N SER A 252 -13.91 11.10 8.58
CA SER A 252 -13.44 12.11 9.52
C SER A 252 -12.67 11.47 10.69
N GLY A 253 -11.45 11.93 10.93
CA GLY A 253 -10.56 11.39 11.96
C GLY A 253 -9.74 10.16 11.52
N GLU A 254 -9.81 9.78 10.28
CA GLU A 254 -9.02 8.70 9.68
C GLU A 254 -7.98 9.27 8.73
N PHE A 255 -6.77 8.76 8.77
CA PHE A 255 -5.65 9.29 8.01
C PHE A 255 -4.82 8.20 7.36
N ASN A 256 -4.08 8.59 6.34
CA ASN A 256 -3.07 7.75 5.73
C ASN A 256 -1.96 7.43 6.73
N CYS A 257 -1.42 6.22 6.65
CA CYS A 257 -0.30 5.80 7.49
C CYS A 257 1.03 5.88 6.75
N SER A 258 2.11 5.84 7.51
CA SER A 258 3.45 5.48 7.06
C SER A 258 3.80 4.11 7.60
N PHE A 259 4.65 3.37 6.92
CA PHE A 259 5.00 2.01 7.34
C PHE A 259 6.48 1.75 7.16
N ALA A 260 7.04 1.00 8.10
CA ALA A 260 8.40 0.51 8.04
C ALA A 260 8.41 -1.01 7.92
N PHE A 261 9.35 -1.54 7.17
CA PHE A 261 9.52 -2.97 6.98
C PHE A 261 10.98 -3.36 6.78
N TYR A 262 11.26 -4.63 7.05
CA TYR A 262 12.57 -5.23 6.83
C TYR A 262 12.59 -5.95 5.48
N THR A 263 13.40 -5.46 4.55
CA THR A 263 13.39 -5.93 3.16
C THR A 263 13.55 -7.44 2.98
N PRO A 264 14.46 -8.16 3.68
CA PRO A 264 14.62 -9.61 3.51
C PRO A 264 13.42 -10.45 3.98
N ARG A 265 12.58 -9.91 4.88
CA ARG A 265 11.35 -10.57 5.37
C ARG A 265 10.14 -10.35 4.47
N VAL A 266 10.29 -9.55 3.42
CA VAL A 266 9.27 -9.30 2.41
C VAL A 266 9.66 -10.03 1.13
N PHE A 267 8.69 -10.44 0.35
CA PHE A 267 8.91 -10.94 -1.00
C PHE A 267 7.92 -10.33 -1.98
N LYS A 268 8.30 -10.32 -3.23
CA LYS A 268 7.41 -10.00 -4.35
C LYS A 268 7.46 -11.12 -5.37
N ALA A 269 6.38 -11.31 -6.10
CA ALA A 269 6.35 -12.22 -7.22
C ALA A 269 5.41 -11.73 -8.31
N THR A 270 5.80 -11.95 -9.53
CA THR A 270 5.05 -11.61 -10.73
C THR A 270 4.71 -12.90 -11.44
N GLY A 271 3.42 -13.11 -11.71
CA GLY A 271 2.94 -14.23 -12.51
C GLY A 271 2.77 -13.82 -13.98
N SER A 272 1.83 -14.47 -14.65
CA SER A 272 1.57 -14.24 -16.06
C SER A 272 0.97 -12.87 -16.35
N THR A 273 1.39 -12.29 -17.48
CA THR A 273 0.77 -11.07 -18.04
C THR A 273 0.17 -11.42 -19.39
N ARG A 274 -1.11 -11.14 -19.57
CA ARG A 274 -1.83 -11.43 -20.82
C ARG A 274 -2.54 -10.18 -21.33
N MET A 275 -2.44 -9.94 -22.62
CA MET A 275 -3.21 -8.95 -23.34
C MET A 275 -4.33 -9.67 -24.10
N TYR A 276 -5.55 -9.21 -23.92
CA TYR A 276 -6.69 -9.65 -24.71
C TYR A 276 -7.02 -8.54 -25.70
N TYR A 277 -7.05 -8.90 -26.95
CA TYR A 277 -7.30 -7.98 -28.06
C TYR A 277 -8.36 -8.57 -28.99
N ARG A 278 -9.33 -7.75 -29.35
CA ARG A 278 -10.31 -8.04 -30.40
C ARG A 278 -10.18 -6.97 -31.46
N GLU A 279 -10.00 -7.39 -32.68
CA GLU A 279 -9.85 -6.51 -33.83
C GLU A 279 -11.22 -6.01 -34.32
N ALA A 280 -11.30 -4.77 -34.84
CA ALA A 280 -12.52 -4.17 -35.38
C ALA A 280 -13.17 -5.00 -36.51
N THR A 281 -12.34 -5.70 -37.29
CA THR A 281 -12.78 -6.58 -38.38
C THR A 281 -13.68 -7.73 -37.90
N ILE A 282 -13.57 -8.14 -36.62
CA ILE A 282 -14.41 -9.20 -36.03
C ILE A 282 -15.74 -8.63 -35.49
N SER A 283 -15.85 -7.32 -35.37
CA SER A 283 -17.02 -6.63 -34.83
C SER A 283 -17.54 -5.61 -35.83
N PRO A 284 -18.20 -6.06 -36.93
CA PRO A 284 -18.67 -5.17 -37.99
C PRO A 284 -19.77 -4.20 -37.54
N ASP A 285 -20.44 -4.53 -36.41
CA ASP A 285 -21.53 -3.70 -35.87
C ASP A 285 -21.04 -2.42 -35.24
N THR A 286 -19.89 -2.47 -34.60
CA THR A 286 -19.31 -1.32 -33.84
C THR A 286 -18.05 -0.76 -34.47
N GLN A 287 -17.38 -1.53 -35.34
CA GLN A 287 -16.13 -1.15 -36.02
C GLN A 287 -15.05 -0.68 -34.99
N GLU A 288 -14.98 -1.39 -33.87
CA GLU A 288 -14.13 -1.05 -32.75
C GLU A 288 -13.12 -2.16 -32.45
N SER A 289 -11.88 -1.77 -32.24
CA SER A 289 -10.85 -2.64 -31.64
C SER A 289 -10.91 -2.49 -30.14
N GLU A 290 -10.95 -3.61 -29.41
CA GLU A 290 -10.98 -3.63 -27.96
C GLU A 290 -9.70 -4.23 -27.39
N VAL A 291 -9.22 -3.64 -26.31
CA VAL A 291 -8.05 -4.14 -25.57
C VAL A 291 -8.28 -4.13 -24.08
N ASN A 292 -7.86 -5.18 -23.41
CA ASN A 292 -7.71 -5.23 -21.96
C ASN A 292 -6.52 -6.09 -21.55
N PHE A 293 -6.10 -5.95 -20.29
CA PHE A 293 -4.94 -6.64 -19.74
C PHE A 293 -5.30 -7.39 -18.47
N LEU A 294 -4.61 -8.49 -18.29
CA LEU A 294 -4.60 -9.31 -17.10
C LEU A 294 -3.15 -9.43 -16.61
N HIS A 295 -2.91 -9.16 -15.34
CA HIS A 295 -1.60 -9.27 -14.71
C HIS A 295 -1.72 -9.88 -13.32
N TYR A 296 -0.84 -10.82 -12.99
CA TYR A 296 -0.76 -11.42 -11.65
C TYR A 296 0.47 -10.91 -10.93
N PHE A 297 0.28 -10.45 -9.70
CA PHE A 297 1.35 -9.94 -8.87
C PHE A 297 1.00 -10.09 -7.40
N ILE A 298 2.00 -10.29 -6.55
CA ILE A 298 1.88 -10.21 -5.11
C ILE A 298 3.12 -9.57 -4.50
N CYS A 299 2.93 -8.82 -3.43
CA CYS A 299 3.99 -8.37 -2.54
C CYS A 299 3.44 -8.43 -1.12
N MET A 300 4.08 -9.22 -0.26
CA MET A 300 3.65 -9.41 1.12
C MET A 300 4.82 -9.80 2.01
N PRO A 301 4.70 -9.63 3.34
CA PRO A 301 5.68 -10.17 4.27
C PRO A 301 5.61 -11.71 4.31
N LYS A 302 6.75 -12.36 4.48
CA LYS A 302 6.86 -13.82 4.68
C LYS A 302 6.26 -14.25 6.00
N ALA A 303 6.43 -13.40 7.02
CA ALA A 303 5.81 -13.52 8.34
C ALA A 303 5.42 -12.12 8.82
N MET A 304 4.37 -12.04 9.64
CA MET A 304 3.89 -10.78 10.22
C MET A 304 4.68 -10.42 11.48
N ASP A 305 5.99 -10.26 11.37
CA ASP A 305 6.91 -10.08 12.50
C ASP A 305 7.96 -8.99 12.30
N ALA A 306 8.00 -8.37 11.15
CA ALA A 306 9.08 -7.42 10.79
C ALA A 306 8.56 -6.14 10.13
N GLY A 307 7.35 -5.74 10.46
CA GLY A 307 6.72 -4.51 9.98
C GLY A 307 6.10 -3.70 11.11
N VAL A 308 6.27 -2.40 11.07
CA VAL A 308 5.68 -1.44 12.04
C VAL A 308 4.97 -0.36 11.25
N VAL A 309 3.81 0.06 11.74
CA VAL A 309 3.01 1.09 11.11
C VAL A 309 2.97 2.33 12.00
N MET A 310 3.09 3.50 11.40
CA MET A 310 2.89 4.79 12.03
C MET A 310 1.66 5.45 11.42
N MET A 311 0.61 5.62 12.21
CA MET A 311 -0.61 6.33 11.82
C MET A 311 -0.70 7.70 12.48
N SER A 312 -1.40 8.63 11.87
CA SER A 312 -1.66 9.91 12.49
C SER A 312 -2.67 9.76 13.62
N GLY A 313 -2.35 10.29 14.79
CA GLY A 313 -3.32 10.46 15.88
C GLY A 313 -4.35 11.55 15.56
N SER A 314 -5.50 11.53 16.23
CA SER A 314 -6.54 12.56 16.15
C SER A 314 -6.84 13.14 17.54
N GLY A 315 -7.21 14.41 17.59
CA GLY A 315 -7.59 15.11 18.83
C GLY A 315 -6.44 15.55 19.73
N PRO A 316 -6.74 16.11 20.93
CA PRO A 316 -5.73 16.58 21.86
C PRO A 316 -4.87 15.44 22.39
N ALA A 317 -3.57 15.73 22.62
CA ALA A 317 -2.65 14.77 23.23
C ALA A 317 -3.07 14.49 24.66
N THR A 318 -3.62 13.34 24.92
CA THR A 318 -3.74 12.81 26.28
C THR A 318 -2.52 11.94 26.58
N ALA A 319 -1.97 12.08 27.77
CA ALA A 319 -0.79 11.29 28.22
C ALA A 319 -1.00 9.76 28.14
N THR A 320 -2.26 9.32 28.07
CA THR A 320 -2.69 7.92 27.94
C THR A 320 -2.69 7.39 26.51
N GLU A 321 -2.58 8.26 25.49
CA GLU A 321 -2.52 7.87 24.07
C GLU A 321 -1.09 7.82 23.50
N ALA A 322 -0.12 8.36 24.23
CA ALA A 322 1.24 7.88 24.08
C ALA A 322 1.15 6.39 24.28
N LEU A 323 1.40 5.60 23.21
CA LEU A 323 1.46 4.16 23.28
C LEU A 323 2.08 3.77 24.60
N SER A 324 1.39 3.02 25.41
CA SER A 324 1.95 2.38 26.59
C SER A 324 2.98 1.38 26.10
N LEU A 325 4.13 1.92 25.73
CA LEU A 325 5.36 1.18 25.47
C LEU A 325 5.93 0.63 26.78
N ASP A 326 5.22 0.84 27.89
CA ASP A 326 5.56 0.35 29.22
C ASP A 326 5.20 -1.13 29.41
N GLU A 327 4.39 -1.72 28.54
CA GLU A 327 4.37 -3.17 28.46
C GLU A 327 5.60 -3.61 27.65
N PRO A 328 6.55 -4.32 28.31
CA PRO A 328 7.65 -4.91 27.56
C PRO A 328 7.03 -5.77 26.46
N TYR A 329 7.43 -5.55 25.21
CA TYR A 329 7.07 -6.44 24.11
C TYR A 329 7.44 -7.85 24.55
N ALA A 330 6.46 -8.60 25.04
CA ALA A 330 6.68 -9.98 25.44
C ALA A 330 7.17 -10.69 24.20
N ILE A 331 8.34 -11.25 24.27
CA ILE A 331 8.81 -12.20 23.25
C ILE A 331 7.72 -13.26 23.21
N PRO A 332 7.06 -13.52 22.06
CA PRO A 332 6.03 -14.53 22.00
C PRO A 332 6.64 -15.85 22.45
N VAL A 333 6.23 -16.30 23.63
CA VAL A 333 6.55 -17.66 24.07
C VAL A 333 5.75 -18.54 23.12
N ALA A 334 6.45 -19.30 22.29
CA ALA A 334 5.83 -20.26 21.41
C ALA A 334 4.92 -21.17 22.23
N GLY A 335 3.60 -21.07 22.03
CA GLY A 335 2.68 -22.02 22.66
C GLY A 335 1.33 -21.51 23.16
N ASP A 336 0.90 -20.30 22.87
CA ASP A 336 -0.44 -19.88 23.31
C ASP A 336 -1.38 -19.59 22.11
N ASP A 337 -1.58 -20.61 21.27
CA ASP A 337 -2.65 -20.66 20.25
C ASP A 337 -3.96 -21.22 20.81
N THR A 338 -4.23 -21.09 22.12
CA THR A 338 -5.50 -21.50 22.73
C THR A 338 -6.44 -20.34 22.99
N ALA A 339 -6.74 -19.54 21.98
CA ALA A 339 -7.84 -18.58 22.07
C ALA A 339 -8.67 -18.65 20.80
N GLY A 340 -9.60 -19.59 20.72
CA GLY A 340 -10.58 -19.60 19.63
C GLY A 340 -11.30 -20.91 19.39
N ALA A 341 -11.76 -21.57 20.44
CA ALA A 341 -12.79 -22.60 20.24
C ALA A 341 -13.83 -22.51 21.36
N ASP A 342 -15.06 -22.39 20.91
CA ASP A 342 -16.28 -22.88 21.55
C ASP A 342 -16.95 -22.06 22.63
N GLY A 343 -17.82 -21.21 22.15
CA GLY A 343 -19.03 -20.78 22.83
C GLY A 343 -20.29 -21.33 22.13
N GLU A 344 -20.44 -22.64 22.03
CA GLU A 344 -21.75 -23.23 21.81
C GLU A 344 -22.51 -23.28 23.13
N THR A 345 -23.44 -22.35 23.33
CA THR A 345 -24.43 -22.41 24.38
C THR A 345 -25.50 -23.42 23.99
N GLU A 346 -25.42 -24.61 24.57
CA GLU A 346 -26.55 -25.54 24.61
C GLU A 346 -27.69 -24.91 25.40
N ASN A 347 -28.78 -24.61 24.70
CA ASN A 347 -30.08 -24.37 25.30
C ASN A 347 -30.65 -25.69 25.83
N ALA A 348 -30.54 -25.91 27.12
CA ALA A 348 -31.26 -26.96 27.80
C ALA A 348 -32.71 -26.49 28.00
N GLU A 349 -33.63 -26.97 27.17
CA GLU A 349 -35.08 -26.92 27.43
C GLU A 349 -35.42 -27.80 28.63
N SER A 350 -35.89 -27.16 29.68
CA SER A 350 -36.52 -27.83 30.82
C SER A 350 -37.90 -28.32 30.43
N HIS A 351 -38.05 -29.63 30.24
CA HIS A 351 -39.36 -30.27 30.23
C HIS A 351 -39.76 -30.66 31.67
N SER A 352 -40.66 -29.88 32.24
CA SER A 352 -41.45 -30.29 33.41
C SER A 352 -42.55 -31.22 32.96
N ALA A 353 -42.49 -32.46 33.39
CA ALA A 353 -43.62 -33.40 33.30
C ALA A 353 -44.40 -33.38 34.61
N GLU A 354 -45.67 -33.01 34.54
CA GLU A 354 -46.70 -33.27 35.56
C GLU A 354 -47.38 -34.61 35.27
N ALA A 355 -47.74 -35.23 36.40
CA ALA A 355 -48.68 -36.36 36.67
C ALA A 355 -48.12 -37.76 36.63
#